data_280bb96e747526f821c2de9c07225c62
#
_entry.id   280bb96e747526f821c2de9c07225c62
#
_cell.length_a   1.000
_cell.length_b   1.000
_cell.length_c   1.000
_cell.angle_alpha   90.00
_cell.angle_beta   90.00
_cell.angle_gamma   90.00
#
_symmetry.space_group_name_H-M   'P 1'
#
loop_
_entity.id
_entity.type
_entity.pdbx_description
1 polymer ?
#
loop_
_entity_poly.entity_id
_entity_poly.type
_entity_poly.pdbx_seq_one_letter_code
_entity_poly.pdbx_strand_id
1 'polypeptide(L)'
;MYASTEDPWQLSTRWYEQRKYAITLALLPQRRYRHAFEPGCSIGILTELLAQRCDHVTAVDVADVAVRTADARLRDAGCRGQVTLSRSSLDEAWPPGPFDLLMLSEVAYYLDADALASVLRRECRGLQPGAIVVAAHWRHAVTDYPLTGDAAHAVIAATPGLTPLGCYRDRDVVIEVFDNGDGQSVAAREGVPGAQ
;
A
#
# COMPACT_ATOMS: atom_id res chain seq x y z
N MET A 1 -13.33 16.33 1.05
CA MET A 1 -11.86 16.46 1.00
C MET A 1 -11.39 16.98 -0.36
N TYR A 2 -11.70 16.37 -1.48
CA TYR A 2 -11.35 16.85 -2.84
C TYR A 2 -12.22 18.00 -3.40
N ALA A 3 -13.13 18.58 -2.62
CA ALA A 3 -14.07 19.61 -3.09
C ALA A 3 -13.44 20.98 -3.37
N SER A 4 -12.28 21.27 -2.78
CA SER A 4 -11.60 22.56 -2.86
C SER A 4 -10.23 22.53 -3.53
N THR A 5 -9.63 21.37 -3.70
CA THR A 5 -8.31 21.20 -4.33
C THR A 5 -8.12 19.76 -4.80
N GLU A 6 -7.42 19.59 -5.93
CA GLU A 6 -7.11 18.27 -6.49
C GLU A 6 -6.08 17.49 -5.66
N ASP A 7 -5.19 18.17 -4.92
CA ASP A 7 -4.17 17.60 -4.05
C ASP A 7 -4.27 18.17 -2.62
N PRO A 8 -5.26 17.72 -1.82
CA PRO A 8 -5.53 18.27 -0.48
C PRO A 8 -4.37 18.11 0.50
N TRP A 9 -3.54 17.10 0.33
CA TRP A 9 -2.41 16.81 1.21
C TRP A 9 -1.07 17.27 0.65
N GLN A 10 -1.05 17.86 -0.56
CA GLN A 10 0.17 18.26 -1.27
C GLN A 10 1.14 17.08 -1.50
N LEU A 11 0.55 15.91 -1.84
CA LEU A 11 1.28 14.66 -2.06
C LEU A 11 2.37 14.79 -3.14
N SER A 12 2.13 15.66 -4.13
CA SER A 12 3.06 15.87 -5.25
C SER A 12 4.26 16.76 -4.91
N THR A 13 4.16 17.61 -3.89
CA THR A 13 5.13 18.68 -3.67
C THR A 13 5.86 18.61 -2.34
N ARG A 14 5.26 18.02 -1.30
CA ARG A 14 5.90 17.95 0.02
C ARG A 14 7.09 17.00 0.02
N TRP A 15 8.23 17.48 0.52
CA TRP A 15 9.42 16.65 0.76
C TRP A 15 9.13 15.44 1.66
N TYR A 16 8.28 15.61 2.67
CA TYR A 16 7.81 14.53 3.53
C TYR A 16 7.21 13.37 2.73
N GLU A 17 6.32 13.65 1.80
CA GLU A 17 5.65 12.66 0.96
C GLU A 17 6.64 11.96 0.02
N GLN A 18 7.51 12.74 -0.65
CA GLN A 18 8.55 12.19 -1.53
C GLN A 18 9.48 11.25 -0.75
N ARG A 19 9.90 11.67 0.44
CA ARG A 19 10.75 10.85 1.32
C ARG A 19 10.03 9.59 1.78
N LYS A 20 8.77 9.67 2.20
CA LYS A 20 7.95 8.53 2.62
C LYS A 20 7.84 7.50 1.48
N TYR A 21 7.49 7.91 0.28
CA TYR A 21 7.40 7.02 -0.88
C TYR A 21 8.76 6.39 -1.22
N ALA A 22 9.85 7.14 -1.18
CA ALA A 22 11.19 6.62 -1.45
C ALA A 22 11.58 5.51 -0.43
N ILE A 23 11.31 5.72 0.86
CA ILE A 23 11.57 4.71 1.91
C ILE A 23 10.65 3.50 1.71
N THR A 24 9.37 3.71 1.45
CA THR A 24 8.40 2.62 1.20
C THR A 24 8.87 1.72 0.06
N LEU A 25 9.29 2.30 -1.06
CA LEU A 25 9.78 1.54 -2.22
C LEU A 25 11.13 0.87 -1.97
N ALA A 26 12.00 1.49 -1.14
CA ALA A 26 13.28 0.90 -0.76
C ALA A 26 13.13 -0.32 0.15
N LEU A 27 12.05 -0.41 0.91
CA LEU A 27 11.74 -1.56 1.77
C LEU A 27 11.15 -2.75 1.00
N LEU A 28 10.77 -2.59 -0.26
CA LEU A 28 10.24 -3.68 -1.09
C LEU A 28 11.32 -4.75 -1.30
N PRO A 29 11.12 -6.00 -0.81
CA PRO A 29 12.15 -7.04 -0.84
C PRO A 29 12.43 -7.62 -2.24
N GLN A 30 11.53 -7.42 -3.20
CA GLN A 30 11.70 -7.91 -4.57
C GLN A 30 12.00 -6.76 -5.53
N ARG A 31 12.78 -7.02 -6.56
CA ARG A 31 13.12 -6.02 -7.59
C ARG A 31 11.91 -5.63 -8.42
N ARG A 32 11.00 -6.57 -8.70
CA ARG A 32 9.81 -6.39 -9.51
C ARG A 32 8.69 -7.32 -9.07
N TYR A 33 7.45 -6.86 -9.20
CA TYR A 33 6.22 -7.61 -8.91
C TYR A 33 5.41 -7.78 -10.19
N ARG A 34 4.63 -8.83 -10.25
CA ARG A 34 3.73 -9.09 -11.40
C ARG A 34 2.47 -8.25 -11.30
N HIS A 35 1.83 -8.23 -10.14
CA HIS A 35 0.55 -7.55 -9.97
C HIS A 35 0.41 -6.97 -8.56
N ALA A 36 0.45 -5.66 -8.46
CA ALA A 36 0.20 -4.95 -7.21
C ALA A 36 -1.26 -4.55 -7.06
N PHE A 37 -1.75 -4.54 -5.82
CA PHE A 37 -3.00 -3.89 -5.45
C PHE A 37 -2.74 -2.71 -4.50
N GLU A 38 -3.30 -1.54 -4.83
CA GLU A 38 -3.20 -0.30 -4.07
C GLU A 38 -4.59 0.27 -3.80
N PRO A 39 -5.22 -0.03 -2.64
CA PRO A 39 -6.41 0.68 -2.19
C PRO A 39 -6.07 2.06 -1.63
N GLY A 40 -6.88 3.08 -1.95
CA GLY A 40 -6.65 4.46 -1.53
C GLY A 40 -5.56 5.16 -2.34
N CYS A 41 -5.55 4.97 -3.66
CA CYS A 41 -4.48 5.50 -4.54
C CYS A 41 -4.45 7.03 -4.66
N SER A 42 -5.47 7.74 -4.16
CA SER A 42 -5.55 9.20 -4.24
C SER A 42 -5.31 9.71 -5.66
N ILE A 43 -4.46 10.70 -5.85
CA ILE A 43 -4.13 11.29 -7.15
C ILE A 43 -3.05 10.51 -7.93
N GLY A 44 -2.74 9.27 -7.53
CA GLY A 44 -1.90 8.34 -8.28
C GLY A 44 -0.39 8.55 -8.18
N ILE A 45 0.11 9.28 -7.17
CA ILE A 45 1.57 9.51 -7.01
C ILE A 45 2.29 8.17 -6.74
N LEU A 46 1.83 7.42 -5.73
CA LEU A 46 2.43 6.13 -5.40
C LEU A 46 2.16 5.10 -6.50
N THR A 47 0.97 5.14 -7.12
CA THR A 47 0.61 4.30 -8.27
C THR A 47 1.61 4.43 -9.42
N GLU A 48 1.99 5.67 -9.78
CA GLU A 48 3.00 5.97 -10.81
C GLU A 48 4.35 5.33 -10.46
N LEU A 49 4.77 5.44 -9.21
CA LEU A 49 6.02 4.84 -8.72
C LEU A 49 5.94 3.30 -8.69
N LEU A 50 4.80 2.74 -8.32
CA LEU A 50 4.56 1.29 -8.35
C LEU A 50 4.58 0.74 -9.79
N ALA A 51 4.08 1.48 -10.77
CA ALA A 51 4.11 1.08 -12.17
C ALA A 51 5.55 0.87 -12.70
N GLN A 52 6.56 1.52 -12.09
CA GLN A 52 7.97 1.29 -12.42
C GLN A 52 8.53 -0.02 -11.82
N ARG A 53 7.86 -0.55 -10.79
CA ARG A 53 8.25 -1.74 -10.02
C ARG A 53 7.34 -2.95 -10.25
N CYS A 54 6.27 -2.79 -11.01
CA CYS A 54 5.26 -3.82 -11.26
C CYS A 54 5.00 -3.98 -12.75
N ASP A 55 4.57 -5.17 -13.17
CA ASP A 55 4.09 -5.38 -14.53
C ASP A 55 2.68 -4.83 -14.70
N HIS A 56 1.88 -4.94 -13.63
CA HIS A 56 0.54 -4.36 -13.55
C HIS A 56 0.24 -3.84 -12.14
N VAL A 57 -0.54 -2.76 -12.07
CA VAL A 57 -1.05 -2.20 -10.81
C VAL A 57 -2.57 -2.10 -10.91
N THR A 58 -3.30 -2.68 -9.98
CA THR A 58 -4.71 -2.36 -9.76
C THR A 58 -4.78 -1.36 -8.62
N ALA A 59 -5.34 -0.18 -8.89
CA ALA A 59 -5.44 0.89 -7.91
C ALA A 59 -6.88 1.40 -7.80
N VAL A 60 -7.33 1.63 -6.57
CA VAL A 60 -8.71 2.07 -6.32
C VAL A 60 -8.74 3.24 -5.33
N ASP A 61 -9.75 4.10 -5.46
CA ASP A 61 -10.06 5.13 -4.48
C ASP A 61 -11.58 5.33 -4.39
N VAL A 62 -12.08 5.76 -3.24
CA VAL A 62 -13.51 6.03 -3.04
C VAL A 62 -13.99 7.30 -3.76
N ALA A 63 -13.08 8.21 -4.07
CA ALA A 63 -13.37 9.51 -4.66
C ALA A 63 -13.17 9.50 -6.18
N ASP A 64 -14.26 9.72 -6.94
CA ASP A 64 -14.18 9.82 -8.41
C ASP A 64 -13.21 10.91 -8.87
N VAL A 65 -13.06 12.00 -8.12
CA VAL A 65 -12.11 13.08 -8.44
C VAL A 65 -10.67 12.56 -8.36
N ALA A 66 -10.34 11.81 -7.31
CA ALA A 66 -9.03 11.20 -7.14
C ALA A 66 -8.70 10.25 -8.31
N VAL A 67 -9.62 9.35 -8.64
CA VAL A 67 -9.47 8.39 -9.75
C VAL A 67 -9.24 9.12 -11.09
N ARG A 68 -9.97 10.20 -11.38
CA ARG A 68 -9.77 10.99 -12.61
C ARG A 68 -8.42 11.71 -12.63
N THR A 69 -8.01 12.28 -11.50
CA THR A 69 -6.70 12.95 -11.38
C THR A 69 -5.57 11.95 -11.54
N ALA A 70 -5.68 10.77 -10.91
CA ALA A 70 -4.74 9.66 -11.09
C ALA A 70 -4.67 9.20 -12.55
N ASP A 71 -5.80 9.07 -13.24
CA ASP A 71 -5.86 8.67 -14.65
C ASP A 71 -5.11 9.67 -15.57
N ALA A 72 -5.30 10.97 -15.35
CA ALA A 72 -4.58 12.01 -16.09
C ALA A 72 -3.07 11.93 -15.82
N ARG A 73 -2.66 11.87 -14.54
CA ARG A 73 -1.26 11.71 -14.14
C ARG A 73 -0.59 10.53 -14.82
N LEU A 74 -1.21 9.36 -14.78
CA LEU A 74 -0.63 8.12 -15.34
C LEU A 74 -0.53 8.17 -16.86
N ARG A 75 -1.41 8.90 -17.56
CA ARG A 75 -1.28 9.18 -18.99
C ARG A 75 -0.07 10.07 -19.26
N ASP A 76 0.07 11.16 -18.50
CA ASP A 76 1.19 12.10 -18.65
C ASP A 76 2.54 11.43 -18.36
N ALA A 77 2.57 10.51 -17.39
CA ALA A 77 3.73 9.69 -17.05
C ALA A 77 3.99 8.53 -18.04
N GLY A 78 3.10 8.28 -19.00
CA GLY A 78 3.24 7.21 -20.00
C GLY A 78 3.06 5.79 -19.47
N CYS A 79 2.57 5.61 -18.23
CA CYS A 79 2.39 4.30 -17.59
C CYS A 79 0.92 3.84 -17.46
N ARG A 80 -0.02 4.60 -18.02
CA ARG A 80 -1.47 4.32 -17.91
C ARG A 80 -1.86 2.91 -18.37
N GLY A 81 -1.20 2.38 -19.38
CA GLY A 81 -1.46 1.04 -19.92
C GLY A 81 -1.14 -0.11 -18.97
N GLN A 82 -0.36 0.15 -17.92
CA GLN A 82 0.03 -0.82 -16.88
C GLN A 82 -0.88 -0.75 -15.64
N VAL A 83 -1.89 0.13 -15.62
CA VAL A 83 -2.69 0.40 -14.43
C VAL A 83 -4.17 0.20 -14.71
N THR A 84 -4.85 -0.59 -13.89
CA THR A 84 -6.31 -0.62 -13.80
C THR A 84 -6.74 0.31 -12.68
N LEU A 85 -7.53 1.34 -13.03
CA LEU A 85 -8.10 2.29 -12.08
C LEU A 85 -9.61 2.07 -11.96
N SER A 86 -10.13 2.04 -10.74
CA SER A 86 -11.57 2.02 -10.50
C SER A 86 -11.94 2.71 -9.20
N ARG A 87 -13.21 3.07 -9.08
CA ARG A 87 -13.78 3.53 -7.82
C ARG A 87 -14.16 2.32 -6.98
N SER A 88 -13.59 2.21 -5.77
CA SER A 88 -13.93 1.21 -4.77
C SER A 88 -13.37 1.60 -3.41
N SER A 89 -13.82 0.96 -2.35
CA SER A 89 -13.35 1.15 -0.97
C SER A 89 -12.52 -0.05 -0.51
N LEU A 90 -11.64 0.19 0.47
CA LEU A 90 -10.83 -0.86 1.11
C LEU A 90 -11.71 -1.97 1.74
N ASP A 91 -12.88 -1.64 2.27
CA ASP A 91 -13.80 -2.55 2.94
C ASP A 91 -14.72 -3.33 1.99
N GLU A 92 -14.82 -2.93 0.73
CA GLU A 92 -15.48 -3.70 -0.32
C GLU A 92 -14.68 -4.96 -0.68
N ALA A 93 -15.27 -5.84 -1.50
CA ALA A 93 -14.55 -6.97 -2.08
C ALA A 93 -13.44 -6.45 -3.00
N TRP A 94 -12.22 -6.95 -2.79
CA TRP A 94 -11.10 -6.49 -3.61
C TRP A 94 -11.24 -6.94 -5.08
N PRO A 95 -10.67 -6.18 -6.01
CA PRO A 95 -10.62 -6.59 -7.41
C PRO A 95 -9.98 -7.96 -7.57
N PRO A 96 -10.31 -8.69 -8.66
CA PRO A 96 -9.75 -10.03 -8.87
C PRO A 96 -8.24 -9.96 -9.06
N GLY A 97 -7.53 -10.81 -8.26
CA GLY A 97 -6.09 -11.02 -8.37
C GLY A 97 -5.71 -12.05 -9.45
N PRO A 98 -4.64 -12.78 -9.23
CA PRO A 98 -3.86 -12.86 -7.99
C PRO A 98 -2.88 -11.69 -7.84
N PHE A 99 -2.72 -11.17 -6.60
CA PHE A 99 -1.76 -10.11 -6.28
C PHE A 99 -0.53 -10.70 -5.56
N ASP A 100 0.67 -10.25 -5.94
CA ASP A 100 1.94 -10.56 -5.29
C ASP A 100 2.51 -9.35 -4.50
N LEU A 101 1.83 -8.18 -4.58
CA LEU A 101 2.09 -7.01 -3.74
C LEU A 101 0.76 -6.39 -3.32
N LEU A 102 0.59 -6.17 -2.01
CA LEU A 102 -0.46 -5.33 -1.44
C LEU A 102 0.17 -4.08 -0.83
N MET A 103 -0.29 -2.90 -1.24
CA MET A 103 0.22 -1.61 -0.76
C MET A 103 -0.86 -0.87 0.02
N LEU A 104 -0.78 -0.90 1.35
CA LEU A 104 -1.67 -0.18 2.27
C LEU A 104 -1.00 1.14 2.70
N SER A 105 -1.11 2.18 1.90
CA SER A 105 -0.50 3.49 2.19
C SER A 105 -1.57 4.51 2.56
N GLU A 106 -1.51 5.00 3.80
CA GLU A 106 -2.40 6.05 4.33
C GLU A 106 -3.91 5.73 4.19
N VAL A 107 -4.28 4.44 4.32
CA VAL A 107 -5.66 3.99 4.04
C VAL A 107 -6.27 3.16 5.17
N ALA A 108 -5.48 2.36 5.88
CA ALA A 108 -6.02 1.38 6.83
C ALA A 108 -6.68 2.03 8.06
N TYR A 109 -6.23 3.19 8.48
CA TYR A 109 -6.76 3.89 9.65
C TYR A 109 -8.14 4.55 9.43
N TYR A 110 -8.67 4.54 8.19
CA TYR A 110 -10.05 4.98 7.91
C TYR A 110 -11.10 3.94 8.31
N LEU A 111 -10.71 2.70 8.58
CA LEU A 111 -11.58 1.67 9.14
C LEU A 111 -11.37 1.55 10.65
N ASP A 112 -12.40 1.13 11.38
CA ASP A 112 -12.21 0.68 12.76
C ASP A 112 -11.46 -0.66 12.82
N ALA A 113 -11.01 -1.06 14.01
CA ALA A 113 -10.17 -2.24 14.18
C ALA A 113 -10.85 -3.54 13.75
N ASP A 114 -12.14 -3.70 14.02
CA ASP A 114 -12.89 -4.90 13.69
C ASP A 114 -13.15 -5.00 12.18
N ALA A 115 -13.53 -3.89 11.56
CA ALA A 115 -13.71 -3.80 10.11
C ALA A 115 -12.40 -4.09 9.38
N LEU A 116 -11.29 -3.45 9.76
CA LEU A 116 -9.97 -3.67 9.18
C LEU A 116 -9.53 -5.14 9.33
N ALA A 117 -9.65 -5.71 10.54
CA ALA A 117 -9.31 -7.10 10.78
C ALA A 117 -10.17 -8.07 9.97
N SER A 118 -11.46 -7.76 9.77
CA SER A 118 -12.37 -8.58 8.96
C SER A 118 -11.97 -8.57 7.49
N VAL A 119 -11.71 -7.39 6.93
CA VAL A 119 -11.24 -7.22 5.54
C VAL A 119 -9.95 -7.99 5.32
N LEU A 120 -8.93 -7.76 6.15
CA LEU A 120 -7.63 -8.40 5.98
C LEU A 120 -7.73 -9.93 6.10
N ARG A 121 -8.49 -10.46 7.06
CA ARG A 121 -8.71 -11.91 7.17
C ARG A 121 -9.41 -12.53 5.96
N ARG A 122 -10.33 -11.78 5.34
CA ARG A 122 -11.06 -12.24 4.14
C ARG A 122 -10.15 -12.23 2.91
N GLU A 123 -9.47 -11.11 2.68
CA GLU A 123 -8.83 -10.80 1.40
C GLU A 123 -7.38 -11.30 1.33
N CYS A 124 -6.62 -11.28 2.44
CA CYS A 124 -5.23 -11.77 2.41
C CYS A 124 -5.12 -13.26 2.09
N ARG A 125 -6.19 -14.04 2.30
CA ARG A 125 -6.24 -15.45 1.86
C ARG A 125 -6.19 -15.61 0.33
N GLY A 126 -6.60 -14.58 -0.42
CA GLY A 126 -6.58 -14.54 -1.87
C GLY A 126 -5.26 -14.03 -2.47
N LEU A 127 -4.34 -13.55 -1.64
CA LEU A 127 -3.01 -13.15 -2.09
C LEU A 127 -2.20 -14.38 -2.52
N GLN A 128 -1.25 -14.18 -3.41
CA GLN A 128 -0.33 -15.27 -3.77
C GLN A 128 0.49 -15.72 -2.54
N PRO A 129 0.85 -17.00 -2.44
CA PRO A 129 1.83 -17.44 -1.47
C PRO A 129 3.14 -16.66 -1.65
N GLY A 130 3.68 -16.12 -0.55
CA GLY A 130 4.86 -15.26 -0.59
C GLY A 130 4.60 -13.84 -1.15
N ALA A 131 3.33 -13.43 -1.27
CA ALA A 131 3.00 -12.05 -1.59
C ALA A 131 3.49 -11.11 -0.49
N ILE A 132 3.92 -9.94 -0.90
CA ILE A 132 4.38 -8.90 0.03
C ILE A 132 3.23 -7.95 0.37
N VAL A 133 3.05 -7.69 1.65
CA VAL A 133 2.14 -6.68 2.17
C VAL A 133 2.98 -5.55 2.77
N VAL A 134 2.78 -4.33 2.28
CA VAL A 134 3.43 -3.13 2.83
C VAL A 134 2.36 -2.23 3.41
N ALA A 135 2.55 -1.82 4.65
CA ALA A 135 1.73 -0.82 5.32
C ALA A 135 2.59 0.41 5.61
N ALA A 136 2.10 1.59 5.24
CA ALA A 136 2.78 2.86 5.47
C ALA A 136 1.78 3.91 5.95
N HIS A 137 1.91 4.37 7.21
CA HIS A 137 0.91 5.25 7.82
C HIS A 137 1.53 6.36 8.66
N TRP A 138 0.91 7.53 8.58
CA TRP A 138 1.10 8.65 9.48
C TRP A 138 0.80 8.25 10.92
N ARG A 139 1.66 8.66 11.88
CA ARG A 139 1.57 8.19 13.26
C ARG A 139 0.82 9.14 14.20
N HIS A 140 0.72 10.42 13.82
CA HIS A 140 0.04 11.38 14.66
C HIS A 140 -1.48 11.18 14.61
N ALA A 141 -2.13 11.35 15.75
CA ALA A 141 -3.57 11.19 15.85
C ALA A 141 -4.30 12.27 15.02
N VAL A 142 -5.32 11.83 14.28
CA VAL A 142 -6.25 12.69 13.56
C VAL A 142 -7.64 12.45 14.15
N THR A 143 -8.31 13.51 14.59
CA THR A 143 -9.56 13.42 15.35
C THR A 143 -10.67 12.64 14.63
N ASP A 144 -10.71 12.75 13.30
CA ASP A 144 -11.77 12.15 12.48
C ASP A 144 -11.44 10.72 12.02
N TYR A 145 -10.28 10.16 12.40
CA TYR A 145 -9.89 8.81 12.00
C TYR A 145 -10.20 7.82 13.12
N PRO A 146 -10.83 6.67 12.79
CA PRO A 146 -11.13 5.61 13.76
C PRO A 146 -9.88 5.04 14.44
N LEU A 147 -8.75 4.96 13.71
CA LEU A 147 -7.48 4.43 14.22
C LEU A 147 -6.34 5.45 14.05
N THR A 148 -5.33 5.34 14.90
CA THR A 148 -4.01 5.89 14.61
C THR A 148 -3.25 4.97 13.66
N GLY A 149 -2.18 5.47 12.99
CA GLY A 149 -1.31 4.63 12.19
C GLY A 149 -0.76 3.44 12.98
N ASP A 150 -0.26 3.67 14.20
CA ASP A 150 0.27 2.60 15.06
C ASP A 150 -0.81 1.55 15.43
N ALA A 151 -2.06 1.97 15.64
CA ALA A 151 -3.15 1.05 15.93
C ALA A 151 -3.56 0.23 14.69
N ALA A 152 -3.60 0.84 13.51
CA ALA A 152 -3.83 0.15 12.25
C ALA A 152 -2.73 -0.91 11.98
N HIS A 153 -1.46 -0.57 12.21
CA HIS A 153 -0.34 -1.49 12.10
C HIS A 153 -0.44 -2.68 13.06
N ALA A 154 -0.91 -2.48 14.29
CA ALA A 154 -1.15 -3.57 15.24
C ALA A 154 -2.21 -4.57 14.71
N VAL A 155 -3.27 -4.09 14.07
CA VAL A 155 -4.28 -4.93 13.43
C VAL A 155 -3.71 -5.69 12.23
N ILE A 156 -2.93 -5.02 11.38
CA ILE A 156 -2.28 -5.63 10.21
C ILE A 156 -1.32 -6.74 10.64
N ALA A 157 -0.45 -6.46 11.62
CA ALA A 157 0.51 -7.43 12.16
C ALA A 157 -0.16 -8.65 12.83
N ALA A 158 -1.38 -8.51 13.33
CA ALA A 158 -2.15 -9.60 13.91
C ALA A 158 -2.92 -10.43 12.86
N THR A 159 -2.84 -10.08 11.55
CA THR A 159 -3.53 -10.81 10.49
C THR A 159 -2.89 -12.19 10.28
N PRO A 160 -3.67 -13.29 10.36
CA PRO A 160 -3.13 -14.63 10.16
C PRO A 160 -2.48 -14.82 8.79
N GLY A 161 -1.30 -15.43 8.77
CA GLY A 161 -0.55 -15.70 7.55
C GLY A 161 0.46 -14.61 7.17
N LEU A 162 0.44 -13.45 7.82
CA LEU A 162 1.44 -12.41 7.62
C LEU A 162 2.62 -12.58 8.58
N THR A 163 3.82 -12.71 8.02
CA THR A 163 5.08 -12.81 8.77
C THR A 163 5.88 -11.51 8.59
N PRO A 164 6.28 -10.80 9.67
CA PRO A 164 7.06 -9.56 9.55
C PRO A 164 8.42 -9.81 8.89
N LEU A 165 8.80 -8.95 7.93
CA LEU A 165 10.11 -8.95 7.25
C LEU A 165 10.97 -7.75 7.60
N GLY A 166 10.38 -6.58 7.80
CA GLY A 166 11.11 -5.35 8.03
C GLY A 166 10.24 -4.21 8.49
N CYS A 167 10.87 -3.21 9.10
CA CYS A 167 10.18 -2.03 9.60
C CYS A 167 11.07 -0.80 9.46
N TYR A 168 10.50 0.31 9.03
CA TYR A 168 11.02 1.64 9.23
C TYR A 168 10.05 2.42 10.12
N ARG A 169 10.59 3.10 11.12
CA ARG A 169 9.79 3.91 12.03
C ARG A 169 10.54 5.17 12.42
N ASP A 170 9.91 6.33 12.23
CA ASP A 170 10.40 7.59 12.78
C ASP A 170 9.28 8.28 13.59
N ARG A 171 9.41 9.58 13.81
CA ARG A 171 8.41 10.34 14.58
C ARG A 171 7.08 10.43 13.86
N ASP A 172 7.09 10.48 12.53
CA ASP A 172 5.96 10.86 11.70
C ASP A 172 5.32 9.69 10.98
N VAL A 173 6.11 8.68 10.59
CA VAL A 173 5.63 7.55 9.80
C VAL A 173 6.09 6.21 10.36
N VAL A 174 5.25 5.21 10.24
CA VAL A 174 5.60 3.80 10.40
C VAL A 174 5.36 3.09 9.07
N ILE A 175 6.35 2.30 8.64
CA ILE A 175 6.27 1.48 7.43
C ILE A 175 6.69 0.08 7.82
N GLU A 176 5.82 -0.90 7.62
CA GLU A 176 6.09 -2.31 7.91
C GLU A 176 5.87 -3.15 6.66
N VAL A 177 6.71 -4.16 6.52
CA VAL A 177 6.68 -5.13 5.42
C VAL A 177 6.43 -6.50 5.97
N PHE A 178 5.49 -7.21 5.37
CA PHE A 178 5.12 -8.57 5.74
C PHE A 178 5.18 -9.47 4.52
N ASP A 179 5.48 -10.73 4.75
CA ASP A 179 5.36 -11.82 3.79
C ASP A 179 4.10 -12.63 4.07
N ASN A 180 3.30 -12.90 3.05
CA ASN A 180 2.18 -13.84 3.12
C ASN A 180 2.70 -15.27 2.89
N GLY A 181 3.59 -15.73 3.77
CA GLY A 181 4.27 -17.00 3.65
C GLY A 181 5.24 -17.29 4.79
N ASP A 182 6.38 -17.86 4.45
CA ASP A 182 7.39 -18.37 5.41
C ASP A 182 8.31 -17.29 6.01
N GLY A 183 8.22 -16.06 5.54
CA GLY A 183 9.00 -14.94 6.06
C GLY A 183 10.48 -14.99 5.71
N GLN A 184 10.88 -15.67 4.63
CA GLN A 184 12.27 -15.70 4.20
C GLN A 184 12.83 -14.28 3.96
N SER A 185 14.02 -14.03 4.53
CA SER A 185 14.74 -12.77 4.31
C SER A 185 15.18 -12.61 2.86
N VAL A 186 15.45 -11.36 2.44
CA VAL A 186 15.97 -11.08 1.07
C VAL A 186 17.27 -11.83 0.83
N ALA A 187 18.17 -11.85 1.83
CA ALA A 187 19.45 -12.54 1.73
C ALA A 187 19.28 -14.05 1.58
N ALA A 188 18.30 -14.65 2.31
CA ALA A 188 18.02 -16.08 2.18
C ALA A 188 17.45 -16.42 0.79
N ARG A 189 16.54 -15.60 0.26
CA ARG A 189 15.98 -15.76 -1.11
C ARG A 189 17.04 -15.63 -2.19
N GLU A 190 18.07 -14.82 -1.99
CA GLU A 190 19.21 -14.62 -2.91
C GLU A 190 20.32 -15.66 -2.69
N GLY A 191 20.18 -16.57 -1.73
CA GLY A 191 21.17 -17.61 -1.43
C GLY A 191 22.46 -17.08 -0.81
N VAL A 192 22.41 -15.97 -0.07
CA VAL A 192 23.56 -15.42 0.62
C VAL A 192 24.02 -16.40 1.72
N PRO A 193 25.28 -16.86 1.76
CA PRO A 193 25.74 -17.81 2.74
C PRO A 193 25.52 -17.33 4.20
N GLY A 194 24.90 -18.17 5.02
CA GLY A 194 24.60 -17.87 6.42
C GLY A 194 23.28 -17.13 6.67
N ALA A 195 22.55 -16.75 5.62
CA ALA A 195 21.22 -16.19 5.76
C ALA A 195 20.18 -17.30 6.03
N GLN A 196 19.20 -17.00 6.91
CA GLN A 196 18.06 -17.86 7.27
C GLN A 196 16.76 -17.15 7.00
#